data_abc838006467ced7a912c9daf740183b
#
_entry.id   abc838006467ced7a912c9daf740183b
#
_cell.length_a   1.000
_cell.length_b   1.000
_cell.length_c   1.000
_cell.angle_alpha   90.00
_cell.angle_beta   90.00
_cell.angle_gamma   90.00
#
_symmetry.space_group_name_H-M   'P 1'
#
loop_
_entity.id
_entity.type
_entity.pdbx_description
1 polymer ?
#
loop_
_entity_poly.entity_id
_entity_poly.type
_entity_poly.pdbx_seq_one_letter_code
_entity_poly.pdbx_strand_id
1 'polypeptide(L)'
;MPRRARSRRGAFGLQGRIVGAVLLTTVATLAVAALALLGPLENSLRNAEKKTLESEVGTTKAQIARTISPFTSIDLGLLGDATIKPAAASGTGTGQATGGAAVGPNPGKAAAEETSLAKEGQKALLNAHKAVNSLQFATGAAEVALLGYPDSTGHGRALVVSGDASSARLDPYDDAPQAFRTQRRNFSFGSISGTEYVRVAIPFQTRGVDKAHPDHWVLVVRKSLDTLSDAVATVRRAFLYAALAGLALTLILGIPLSATIVRRLRRLREAATELAHHGPPVDVPAVRARDEVGDLARAFAQMQQRLQLQEEARRAFVSTASHELRTPLASLDGMLELLDDDLGSGDPDLDDARSLLDRARTQTRRLSRLAADLLDLSRLDAQVQLRSEPVELGELSRAVMAEFELGTEERGLVSTLDDSAGQVWARGDPGGIARIVRILLDNAVRVSPQGGEITVELRNGSHASLTVRDEGPGVPADERELIFERFQRGRAAGGSAGFGLGLAIGRELADRMGGELVLEQTDSPGAKFTLRLPVAQAQEEEPLAVV
;
A
#
# COMPACT_ATOMS: atom_id res chain seq x y z
N MET A 1 9.58 -30.70 28.57
CA MET A 1 8.56 -29.71 28.15
C MET A 1 9.18 -28.32 28.20
N PRO A 2 9.53 -27.66 27.10
CA PRO A 2 9.97 -26.27 27.11
C PRO A 2 8.74 -25.35 27.05
N ARG A 3 8.64 -24.43 28.00
CA ARG A 3 7.66 -23.36 28.05
C ARG A 3 7.76 -22.50 26.79
N ARG A 4 6.70 -22.51 25.94
CA ARG A 4 6.54 -21.59 24.82
C ARG A 4 6.58 -20.15 25.37
N ALA A 5 7.65 -19.44 25.09
CA ALA A 5 7.71 -18.00 25.27
C ALA A 5 6.64 -17.35 24.38
N ARG A 6 5.53 -16.92 24.98
CA ARG A 6 4.57 -16.03 24.33
C ARG A 6 5.30 -14.72 24.04
N SER A 7 5.78 -14.55 22.81
CA SER A 7 6.23 -13.25 22.34
C SER A 7 5.07 -12.27 22.56
N ARG A 8 5.30 -11.24 23.36
CA ARG A 8 4.40 -10.08 23.47
C ARG A 8 4.34 -9.45 22.07
N ARG A 9 3.40 -9.91 21.24
CA ARG A 9 3.01 -9.22 20.03
C ARG A 9 2.50 -7.86 20.46
N GLY A 10 3.06 -6.79 19.91
CA GLY A 10 2.63 -5.43 20.20
C GLY A 10 1.12 -5.31 20.15
N ALA A 11 0.54 -4.45 21.00
CA ALA A 11 -0.88 -4.35 21.34
C ALA A 11 -1.83 -4.23 20.12
N PHE A 12 -1.29 -3.98 18.93
CA PHE A 12 -2.01 -3.90 17.67
C PHE A 12 -1.35 -4.81 16.62
N GLY A 13 -1.91 -6.00 16.42
CA GLY A 13 -1.61 -6.83 15.24
C GLY A 13 -1.94 -6.07 13.94
N LEU A 14 -1.61 -6.64 12.77
CA LEU A 14 -1.86 -6.03 11.44
C LEU A 14 -3.30 -5.52 11.31
N GLN A 15 -4.28 -6.27 11.82
CA GLN A 15 -5.69 -5.88 11.84
C GLN A 15 -5.92 -4.57 12.60
N GLY A 16 -5.37 -4.44 13.80
CA GLY A 16 -5.50 -3.24 14.60
C GLY A 16 -4.81 -2.01 13.99
N ARG A 17 -3.70 -2.21 13.28
CA ARG A 17 -3.01 -1.13 12.55
C ARG A 17 -3.82 -0.63 11.37
N ILE A 18 -4.44 -1.52 10.58
CA ILE A 18 -5.29 -1.15 9.44
C ILE A 18 -6.53 -0.40 9.93
N VAL A 19 -7.26 -0.97 10.90
CA VAL A 19 -8.45 -0.32 11.46
C VAL A 19 -8.09 0.99 12.13
N GLY A 20 -6.99 1.05 12.88
CA GLY A 20 -6.50 2.27 13.53
C GLY A 20 -6.11 3.37 12.53
N ALA A 21 -5.47 3.04 11.42
CA ALA A 21 -5.12 4.01 10.39
C ALA A 21 -6.36 4.58 9.70
N VAL A 22 -7.34 3.74 9.33
CA VAL A 22 -8.60 4.19 8.72
C VAL A 22 -9.40 5.06 9.70
N LEU A 23 -9.45 4.67 10.97
CA LEU A 23 -10.14 5.42 12.01
C LEU A 23 -9.47 6.79 12.24
N LEU A 24 -8.14 6.83 12.31
CA LEU A 24 -7.38 8.08 12.47
C LEU A 24 -7.62 9.03 11.29
N THR A 25 -7.58 8.53 10.06
CA THR A 25 -7.83 9.35 8.87
C THR A 25 -9.26 9.86 8.84
N THR A 26 -10.25 9.03 9.19
CA THR A 26 -11.66 9.45 9.27
C THR A 26 -11.86 10.54 10.32
N VAL A 27 -11.30 10.37 11.52
CA VAL A 27 -11.40 11.39 12.59
C VAL A 27 -10.68 12.67 12.19
N ALA A 28 -9.49 12.59 11.60
CA ALA A 28 -8.75 13.76 11.14
C ALA A 28 -9.51 14.53 10.06
N THR A 29 -10.08 13.83 9.08
CA THR A 29 -10.87 14.43 8.01
C THR A 29 -12.12 15.13 8.56
N LEU A 30 -12.84 14.51 9.49
CA LEU A 30 -14.01 15.09 10.14
C LEU A 30 -13.64 16.31 10.99
N ALA A 31 -12.51 16.27 11.69
CA ALA A 31 -12.02 17.40 12.48
C ALA A 31 -11.67 18.60 11.58
N VAL A 32 -10.97 18.36 10.48
CA VAL A 32 -10.63 19.38 9.48
C VAL A 32 -11.91 19.97 8.86
N ALA A 33 -12.86 19.12 8.48
CA ALA A 33 -14.14 19.56 7.92
C ALA A 33 -14.94 20.42 8.92
N ALA A 34 -14.96 20.03 10.20
CA ALA A 34 -15.61 20.80 11.25
C ALA A 34 -14.98 22.19 11.40
N LEU A 35 -13.65 22.27 11.48
CA LEU A 35 -12.93 23.53 11.59
C LEU A 35 -13.11 24.43 10.35
N ALA A 36 -13.09 23.82 9.17
CA ALA A 36 -13.23 24.55 7.91
C ALA A 36 -14.65 25.09 7.65
N LEU A 37 -15.68 24.44 8.17
CA LEU A 37 -17.06 24.78 7.89
C LEU A 37 -17.71 25.59 9.01
N LEU A 38 -17.55 25.18 10.28
CA LEU A 38 -18.29 25.79 11.39
C LEU A 38 -17.83 27.22 11.72
N GLY A 39 -16.52 27.45 11.75
CA GLY A 39 -15.97 28.78 12.06
C GLY A 39 -16.33 29.86 11.01
N PRO A 40 -16.05 29.61 9.71
CA PRO A 40 -16.44 30.56 8.66
C PRO A 40 -17.94 30.75 8.53
N LEU A 41 -18.76 29.71 8.77
CA LEU A 41 -20.22 29.81 8.76
C LEU A 41 -20.71 30.78 9.83
N GLU A 42 -20.26 30.62 11.08
CA GLU A 42 -20.63 31.51 12.20
C GLU A 42 -20.23 32.97 11.92
N ASN A 43 -18.98 33.16 11.46
CA ASN A 43 -18.50 34.50 11.11
C ASN A 43 -19.28 35.14 9.93
N SER A 44 -19.62 34.32 8.92
CA SER A 44 -20.41 34.79 7.78
C SER A 44 -21.81 35.20 8.19
N LEU A 45 -22.47 34.43 9.04
CA LEU A 45 -23.80 34.71 9.54
C LEU A 45 -23.80 35.94 10.45
N ARG A 46 -22.84 36.10 11.36
CA ARG A 46 -22.67 37.32 12.18
C ARG A 46 -22.44 38.55 11.32
N ASN A 47 -21.65 38.47 10.29
CA ASN A 47 -21.39 39.56 9.36
C ASN A 47 -22.62 39.91 8.49
N ALA A 48 -23.39 38.91 8.08
CA ALA A 48 -24.64 39.13 7.37
C ALA A 48 -25.65 39.89 8.23
N GLU A 49 -25.84 39.48 9.48
CA GLU A 49 -26.76 40.12 10.42
C GLU A 49 -26.32 41.55 10.72
N LYS A 50 -25.02 41.78 10.90
CA LYS A 50 -24.46 43.15 11.03
C LYS A 50 -24.80 44.03 9.83
N LYS A 51 -24.63 43.54 8.60
CA LYS A 51 -24.94 44.29 7.37
C LYS A 51 -26.43 44.60 7.25
N THR A 52 -27.29 43.65 7.60
CA THR A 52 -28.74 43.79 7.58
C THR A 52 -29.15 44.90 8.57
N LEU A 53 -28.67 44.83 9.80
CA LEU A 53 -28.94 45.84 10.83
C LEU A 53 -28.42 47.23 10.40
N GLU A 54 -27.24 47.29 9.81
CA GLU A 54 -26.66 48.53 9.28
C GLU A 54 -27.52 49.20 8.20
N SER A 55 -28.07 48.39 7.29
CA SER A 55 -28.96 48.87 6.23
C SER A 55 -30.29 49.36 6.76
N GLU A 56 -30.93 48.59 7.65
CA GLU A 56 -32.22 48.90 8.24
C GLU A 56 -32.17 50.19 9.11
N VAL A 57 -31.16 50.29 9.95
CA VAL A 57 -30.98 51.47 10.81
C VAL A 57 -30.57 52.69 9.99
N GLY A 58 -29.79 52.51 8.91
CA GLY A 58 -29.38 53.61 8.04
C GLY A 58 -30.55 54.36 7.38
N THR A 59 -31.55 53.63 6.92
CA THR A 59 -32.76 54.19 6.30
C THR A 59 -33.63 54.90 7.31
N THR A 60 -33.78 54.37 8.50
CA THR A 60 -34.66 54.89 9.54
C THR A 60 -34.06 56.10 10.30
N LYS A 61 -32.70 56.20 10.34
CA LYS A 61 -32.01 57.39 10.92
C LYS A 61 -32.52 58.67 10.36
N ALA A 62 -32.72 58.80 9.06
CA ALA A 62 -33.19 60.00 8.41
C ALA A 62 -34.64 60.34 8.81
N GLN A 63 -35.48 59.35 9.06
CA GLN A 63 -36.84 59.50 9.51
C GLN A 63 -36.90 60.01 10.98
N ILE A 64 -36.11 59.37 11.86
CA ILE A 64 -36.00 59.76 13.27
C ILE A 64 -35.46 61.20 13.38
N ALA A 65 -34.40 61.53 12.64
CA ALA A 65 -33.84 62.88 12.65
C ALA A 65 -34.87 63.95 12.23
N ARG A 66 -35.74 63.71 11.25
CA ARG A 66 -36.82 64.60 10.84
C ARG A 66 -37.92 64.72 11.91
N THR A 67 -38.23 63.65 12.61
CA THR A 67 -39.26 63.59 13.63
C THR A 67 -38.84 64.39 14.89
N ILE A 68 -37.54 64.35 15.20
CA ILE A 68 -36.98 65.02 16.40
C ILE A 68 -36.58 66.48 16.10
N SER A 69 -36.23 66.83 14.86
CA SER A 69 -35.75 68.16 14.45
C SER A 69 -36.64 69.34 14.85
N PRO A 70 -37.99 69.27 14.97
CA PRO A 70 -38.79 70.33 15.39
C PRO A 70 -38.70 70.67 16.90
N PHE A 71 -38.02 69.87 17.70
CA PHE A 71 -38.10 69.86 19.17
C PHE A 71 -36.79 70.18 19.88
N THR A 72 -35.82 70.67 19.19
CA THR A 72 -34.48 70.95 19.70
C THR A 72 -34.37 72.15 20.66
N SER A 73 -35.52 72.80 21.05
CA SER A 73 -35.57 73.86 22.01
C SER A 73 -36.09 73.45 23.40
N ILE A 74 -36.30 72.18 23.62
CA ILE A 74 -36.82 71.74 24.92
C ILE A 74 -35.64 71.56 25.85
N ASP A 75 -35.60 72.42 26.88
CA ASP A 75 -34.71 72.25 28.02
C ASP A 75 -34.98 70.85 28.67
N LEU A 76 -34.06 69.89 28.49
CA LEU A 76 -34.15 68.55 29.06
C LEU A 76 -34.31 68.60 30.61
N GLY A 77 -34.09 69.71 31.22
CA GLY A 77 -34.34 70.00 32.66
C GLY A 77 -35.79 70.05 33.03
N LEU A 78 -36.72 70.42 32.10
CA LEU A 78 -38.15 70.55 32.34
C LEU A 78 -38.97 69.29 32.21
N LEU A 79 -38.41 68.25 31.56
CA LEU A 79 -38.97 66.92 31.55
C LEU A 79 -38.55 66.18 32.83
N GLY A 80 -39.29 66.45 33.93
CA GLY A 80 -38.98 65.87 35.23
C GLY A 80 -38.74 64.37 35.24
N ASP A 81 -37.84 63.97 36.06
CA ASP A 81 -37.40 62.70 36.66
C ASP A 81 -38.02 61.35 36.20
N ALA A 82 -38.43 61.22 34.94
CA ALA A 82 -38.74 59.94 34.29
C ALA A 82 -37.50 59.28 33.68
N THR A 83 -36.34 59.83 34.03
CA THR A 83 -35.07 59.26 33.61
C THR A 83 -34.67 58.08 34.51
N ILE A 84 -34.44 56.94 33.93
CA ILE A 84 -33.78 55.77 34.54
C ILE A 84 -32.43 56.25 35.11
N LYS A 85 -32.36 56.43 36.45
CA LYS A 85 -31.10 56.74 37.15
C LYS A 85 -30.09 55.57 36.83
N PRO A 86 -28.91 55.88 36.28
CA PRO A 86 -27.84 54.95 36.39
C PRO A 86 -27.54 54.67 37.87
N ALA A 87 -27.26 53.48 38.26
CA ALA A 87 -26.86 53.15 39.62
C ALA A 87 -25.61 53.94 39.99
N ALA A 88 -25.87 55.07 40.75
CA ALA A 88 -24.81 55.95 41.22
C ALA A 88 -24.05 55.28 42.35
N ALA A 89 -22.75 55.39 42.29
CA ALA A 89 -21.87 55.21 43.43
C ALA A 89 -22.26 56.21 44.53
N SER A 90 -22.41 55.68 45.74
CA SER A 90 -22.69 56.40 46.95
C SER A 90 -21.65 57.50 47.22
N GLY A 91 -22.07 58.75 47.26
CA GLY A 91 -21.30 59.94 47.72
C GLY A 91 -22.21 60.95 48.38
N THR A 92 -22.16 60.99 49.68
CA THR A 92 -22.83 61.93 50.58
C THR A 92 -22.40 63.39 50.31
N GLY A 93 -23.33 64.33 50.18
CA GLY A 93 -23.03 65.73 50.13
C GLY A 93 -24.30 66.59 50.34
N THR A 94 -24.51 66.97 51.56
CA THR A 94 -25.51 68.01 52.02
C THR A 94 -25.10 69.40 51.54
N GLY A 95 -26.03 70.15 50.96
CA GLY A 95 -25.83 71.60 50.63
C GLY A 95 -27.14 72.35 50.53
N GLN A 96 -27.31 73.24 51.43
CA GLN A 96 -28.44 74.15 51.70
C GLN A 96 -28.77 75.10 50.53
N ALA A 97 -30.04 75.36 50.39
CA ALA A 97 -30.61 76.45 49.56
C ALA A 97 -30.46 77.80 50.19
N THR A 98 -30.01 78.80 49.45
CA THR A 98 -30.23 80.18 49.76
C THR A 98 -30.87 80.91 48.58
N GLY A 99 -31.96 81.56 48.85
CA GLY A 99 -32.78 82.27 47.89
C GLY A 99 -32.17 83.60 47.44
N GLY A 100 -32.53 84.04 46.25
CA GLY A 100 -32.27 85.32 45.68
C GLY A 100 -33.39 85.69 44.70
N ALA A 101 -34.27 86.51 45.09
CA ALA A 101 -35.38 87.05 44.28
C ALA A 101 -34.87 88.09 43.28
N ALA A 102 -35.15 87.87 41.99
CA ALA A 102 -35.07 88.89 40.96
C ALA A 102 -36.45 89.03 40.27
N VAL A 103 -36.99 90.23 40.30
CA VAL A 103 -38.25 90.62 39.69
C VAL A 103 -38.13 90.60 38.17
N GLY A 104 -38.99 89.89 37.49
CA GLY A 104 -39.10 89.81 36.04
C GLY A 104 -40.56 89.90 35.57
N PRO A 105 -40.85 90.10 34.31
CA PRO A 105 -42.10 90.66 33.82
C PRO A 105 -43.23 89.60 33.71
N ASN A 106 -44.39 90.07 34.13
CA ASN A 106 -45.74 89.57 33.84
C ASN A 106 -46.02 88.06 33.88
N PRO A 107 -46.53 87.53 35.00
CA PRO A 107 -46.66 86.08 35.23
C PRO A 107 -47.66 85.32 34.29
N GLY A 108 -48.58 86.09 33.65
CA GLY A 108 -49.61 85.44 32.79
C GLY A 108 -49.15 85.03 31.39
N LYS A 109 -48.13 85.71 30.82
CA LYS A 109 -47.59 85.36 29.52
C LYS A 109 -46.52 84.22 29.61
N ALA A 110 -45.70 84.27 30.65
CA ALA A 110 -44.69 83.25 30.90
C ALA A 110 -45.34 81.89 31.19
N ALA A 111 -46.39 81.83 32.00
CA ALA A 111 -47.12 80.59 32.29
C ALA A 111 -47.85 80.00 31.06
N ALA A 112 -48.33 80.86 30.14
CA ALA A 112 -48.95 80.39 28.88
C ALA A 112 -47.91 79.87 27.87
N GLU A 113 -46.74 80.51 27.81
CA GLU A 113 -45.60 80.03 26.98
C GLU A 113 -45.01 78.78 27.57
N GLU A 114 -44.79 78.66 28.88
CA GLU A 114 -44.32 77.39 29.52
C GLU A 114 -45.33 76.28 29.33
N THR A 115 -46.64 76.53 29.39
CA THR A 115 -47.66 75.50 29.15
C THR A 115 -47.73 75.09 27.68
N SER A 116 -47.41 75.96 26.73
CA SER A 116 -47.33 75.66 25.31
C SER A 116 -46.12 74.89 24.99
N LEU A 117 -44.93 75.23 25.52
CA LEU A 117 -43.68 74.54 25.38
C LEU A 117 -43.74 73.11 25.99
N ALA A 118 -44.36 72.97 27.15
CA ALA A 118 -44.57 71.69 27.79
C ALA A 118 -45.46 70.73 26.94
N LYS A 119 -46.54 71.28 26.32
CA LYS A 119 -47.41 70.50 25.40
C LYS A 119 -46.69 70.09 24.11
N GLU A 120 -45.87 70.96 23.56
CA GLU A 120 -45.06 70.62 22.38
C GLU A 120 -43.99 69.60 22.70
N GLY A 121 -43.33 69.68 23.86
CA GLY A 121 -42.39 68.69 24.33
C GLY A 121 -43.00 67.31 24.54
N GLN A 122 -44.19 67.28 25.12
CA GLN A 122 -44.89 66.01 25.32
C GLN A 122 -45.32 65.38 24.00
N LYS A 123 -45.71 66.16 22.99
CA LYS A 123 -46.00 65.66 21.63
C LYS A 123 -44.75 65.13 20.93
N ALA A 124 -43.63 65.78 21.12
CA ALA A 124 -42.35 65.39 20.62
C ALA A 124 -41.89 64.02 21.16
N LEU A 125 -41.97 63.91 22.49
CA LEU A 125 -41.62 62.65 23.17
C LEU A 125 -42.50 61.49 22.67
N LEU A 126 -43.81 61.76 22.49
CA LEU A 126 -44.72 60.75 21.95
C LEU A 126 -44.37 60.36 20.53
N ASN A 127 -43.98 61.31 19.68
CA ASN A 127 -43.55 61.01 18.30
C ASN A 127 -42.21 60.33 18.27
N ALA A 128 -41.26 60.64 19.13
CA ALA A 128 -39.99 59.93 19.28
C ALA A 128 -40.22 58.49 19.73
N HIS A 129 -41.12 58.29 20.71
CA HIS A 129 -41.51 56.94 21.11
C HIS A 129 -42.10 56.09 19.94
N LYS A 130 -43.01 56.70 19.18
CA LYS A 130 -43.58 56.02 17.99
C LYS A 130 -42.52 55.66 16.96
N ALA A 131 -41.57 56.56 16.70
CA ALA A 131 -40.49 56.32 15.75
C ALA A 131 -39.51 55.20 16.23
N VAL A 132 -39.15 55.24 17.51
CA VAL A 132 -38.29 54.24 18.12
C VAL A 132 -38.98 52.89 18.16
N ASN A 133 -40.26 52.82 18.53
CA ASN A 133 -41.02 51.54 18.49
C ASN A 133 -41.23 51.04 17.09
N SER A 134 -41.45 51.90 16.09
CA SER A 134 -41.54 51.45 14.69
C SER A 134 -40.21 50.88 14.16
N LEU A 135 -39.09 51.45 14.58
CA LEU A 135 -37.76 50.94 14.25
C LEU A 135 -37.50 49.57 14.91
N GLN A 136 -37.84 49.44 16.20
CA GLN A 136 -37.74 48.19 16.91
C GLN A 136 -38.52 47.09 16.20
N PHE A 137 -39.73 47.38 15.78
CA PHE A 137 -40.56 46.44 15.07
C PHE A 137 -40.01 46.09 13.68
N ALA A 138 -39.51 47.08 12.93
CA ALA A 138 -38.98 46.92 11.60
C ALA A 138 -37.66 46.12 11.58
N THR A 139 -36.82 46.34 12.58
CA THR A 139 -35.51 45.67 12.68
C THR A 139 -35.55 44.34 13.43
N GLY A 140 -36.66 44.04 14.13
CA GLY A 140 -36.71 42.92 15.07
C GLY A 140 -35.72 43.09 16.22
N ALA A 141 -35.34 44.34 16.54
CA ALA A 141 -34.39 44.63 17.60
C ALA A 141 -34.98 44.33 18.97
N ALA A 142 -34.15 43.79 19.86
CA ALA A 142 -34.54 43.55 21.25
C ALA A 142 -34.73 44.90 21.99
N GLU A 143 -33.97 45.91 21.60
CA GLU A 143 -34.01 47.22 22.20
C GLU A 143 -33.56 48.32 21.21
N VAL A 144 -34.21 49.46 21.26
CA VAL A 144 -33.79 50.64 20.56
C VAL A 144 -33.84 51.83 21.58
N ALA A 145 -32.73 52.51 21.68
CA ALA A 145 -32.64 53.67 22.59
C ALA A 145 -32.18 54.95 21.86
N LEU A 146 -32.76 56.01 22.19
CA LEU A 146 -32.39 57.38 21.74
C LEU A 146 -31.78 58.15 22.91
N LEU A 147 -30.51 58.50 22.75
CA LEU A 147 -29.72 59.22 23.75
C LEU A 147 -29.42 60.62 23.27
N GLY A 148 -29.75 61.61 24.10
CA GLY A 148 -29.39 63.02 23.88
C GLY A 148 -28.09 63.34 24.60
N TYR A 149 -27.23 64.12 23.97
CA TYR A 149 -26.00 64.68 24.54
C TYR A 149 -26.10 66.21 24.61
N PRO A 150 -26.58 66.72 25.74
CA PRO A 150 -26.83 68.15 25.87
C PRO A 150 -25.55 69.00 25.97
N ASP A 151 -24.42 68.37 26.29
CA ASP A 151 -23.14 69.04 26.44
C ASP A 151 -21.97 68.19 25.90
N SER A 152 -20.81 68.83 25.80
CA SER A 152 -19.56 68.12 25.32
C SER A 152 -18.95 67.21 26.37
N THR A 153 -19.54 67.00 27.53
CA THR A 153 -19.01 66.17 28.62
C THR A 153 -19.11 64.70 28.35
N GLY A 154 -19.86 64.31 27.33
CA GLY A 154 -19.96 62.91 26.89
C GLY A 154 -20.92 62.07 27.75
N HIS A 155 -21.71 62.68 28.61
CA HIS A 155 -22.76 62.00 29.37
C HIS A 155 -24.11 62.15 28.65
N GLY A 156 -24.51 61.06 27.99
CA GLY A 156 -25.79 60.95 27.31
C GLY A 156 -26.92 60.65 28.29
N ARG A 157 -28.08 61.29 28.09
CA ARG A 157 -29.33 60.96 28.79
C ARG A 157 -30.23 60.18 27.84
N ALA A 158 -30.75 59.03 28.30
CA ALA A 158 -31.73 58.30 27.52
C ALA A 158 -33.05 59.09 27.50
N LEU A 159 -33.46 59.51 26.30
CA LEU A 159 -34.71 60.18 26.09
C LEU A 159 -35.87 59.22 25.89
N VAL A 160 -35.64 58.25 25.07
CA VAL A 160 -36.63 57.21 24.72
C VAL A 160 -35.94 55.88 24.65
N VAL A 161 -36.52 54.86 25.28
CA VAL A 161 -36.10 53.49 25.19
C VAL A 161 -37.31 52.63 24.83
N SER A 162 -37.16 51.77 23.86
CA SER A 162 -38.17 50.79 23.51
C SER A 162 -37.57 49.38 23.72
N GLY A 163 -38.39 48.46 24.21
CA GLY A 163 -37.98 47.13 24.55
C GLY A 163 -37.97 46.85 26.06
N ASP A 164 -37.29 45.77 26.47
CA ASP A 164 -37.22 45.40 27.88
C ASP A 164 -36.31 46.39 28.67
N ALA A 165 -36.91 47.28 29.41
CA ALA A 165 -36.20 48.25 30.21
C ALA A 165 -35.26 47.62 31.27
N SER A 166 -35.43 46.32 31.60
CA SER A 166 -34.56 45.64 32.54
C SER A 166 -33.18 45.35 31.91
N SER A 167 -33.12 45.10 30.62
CA SER A 167 -31.89 44.89 29.90
C SER A 167 -31.05 46.13 29.71
N ALA A 168 -31.69 47.28 29.57
CA ALA A 168 -31.02 48.57 29.47
C ALA A 168 -30.26 49.01 30.75
N ARG A 169 -30.66 48.46 31.91
CA ARG A 169 -29.98 48.71 33.19
C ARG A 169 -28.72 47.85 33.36
N LEU A 170 -28.69 46.73 32.73
CA LEU A 170 -27.57 45.74 32.83
C LEU A 170 -26.40 46.06 31.89
N ASP A 171 -26.66 46.78 30.81
CA ASP A 171 -25.64 47.18 29.85
C ASP A 171 -25.73 48.72 29.62
N PRO A 172 -24.91 49.52 30.30
CA PRO A 172 -24.90 50.97 30.14
C PRO A 172 -24.30 51.32 28.78
N TYR A 173 -25.01 51.39 27.76
CA TYR A 173 -24.70 51.85 26.38
C TYR A 173 -23.28 52.37 26.15
N ASP A 174 -22.25 51.58 26.48
CA ASP A 174 -20.84 51.99 26.42
C ASP A 174 -20.42 52.40 25.00
N ASP A 175 -21.12 51.91 24.00
CA ASP A 175 -20.85 52.21 22.59
C ASP A 175 -21.35 53.62 22.20
N ALA A 176 -22.35 54.18 22.90
CA ALA A 176 -22.91 55.48 22.59
C ALA A 176 -21.93 56.62 22.88
N PRO A 177 -21.26 56.71 24.04
CA PRO A 177 -20.21 57.68 24.28
C PRO A 177 -19.09 57.64 23.25
N GLN A 178 -18.69 56.47 22.80
CA GLN A 178 -17.65 56.31 21.77
C GLN A 178 -18.15 56.83 20.41
N ALA A 179 -19.37 56.49 20.01
CA ALA A 179 -19.99 56.97 18.77
C ALA A 179 -20.15 58.50 18.79
N PHE A 180 -20.54 59.05 19.93
CA PHE A 180 -20.66 60.51 20.13
C PHE A 180 -19.29 61.21 19.96
N ARG A 181 -18.25 60.76 20.66
CA ARG A 181 -16.89 61.33 20.58
C ARG A 181 -16.29 61.27 19.20
N THR A 182 -16.44 60.14 18.53
CA THR A 182 -15.83 59.91 17.22
C THR A 182 -16.65 60.41 16.05
N GLN A 183 -17.92 60.75 16.29
CA GLN A 183 -18.90 61.08 15.24
C GLN A 183 -18.98 60.01 14.12
N ARG A 184 -18.66 58.77 14.48
CA ARG A 184 -18.73 57.64 13.60
C ARG A 184 -19.64 56.56 14.17
N ARG A 185 -20.18 55.75 13.27
CA ARG A 185 -20.94 54.55 13.68
C ARG A 185 -20.04 53.63 14.44
N ASN A 186 -20.50 53.12 15.57
CA ASN A 186 -19.80 52.10 16.33
C ASN A 186 -20.62 50.82 16.34
N PHE A 187 -19.95 49.70 16.04
CA PHE A 187 -20.53 48.37 16.08
C PHE A 187 -19.80 47.54 17.12
N SER A 188 -20.54 46.88 17.97
CA SER A 188 -19.97 45.96 18.95
C SER A 188 -20.82 44.72 19.10
N PHE A 189 -20.19 43.67 19.57
CA PHE A 189 -20.86 42.44 19.99
C PHE A 189 -20.69 42.30 21.49
N GLY A 190 -21.72 41.83 22.16
CA GLY A 190 -21.69 41.62 23.60
C GLY A 190 -22.72 40.62 24.04
N SER A 191 -22.65 40.15 25.27
CA SER A 191 -23.64 39.26 25.84
C SER A 191 -24.24 39.85 27.10
N ILE A 192 -25.54 39.69 27.28
CA ILE A 192 -26.29 40.10 28.47
C ILE A 192 -27.07 38.87 28.94
N SER A 193 -26.86 38.46 30.17
CA SER A 193 -27.55 37.30 30.76
C SER A 193 -27.43 36.01 29.90
N GLY A 194 -26.33 35.84 29.19
CA GLY A 194 -26.10 34.68 28.34
C GLY A 194 -26.63 34.79 26.92
N THR A 195 -27.40 35.80 26.58
CA THR A 195 -27.85 36.11 25.22
C THR A 195 -26.84 37.00 24.50
N GLU A 196 -26.40 36.59 23.32
CA GLU A 196 -25.51 37.39 22.48
C GLU A 196 -26.29 38.43 21.68
N TYR A 197 -25.72 39.64 21.59
CA TYR A 197 -26.32 40.77 20.88
C TYR A 197 -25.33 41.40 19.91
N VAL A 198 -25.82 41.84 18.77
CA VAL A 198 -25.15 42.82 17.93
C VAL A 198 -25.70 44.20 18.31
N ARG A 199 -24.81 45.16 18.53
CA ARG A 199 -25.13 46.53 18.91
C ARG A 199 -24.58 47.47 17.87
N VAL A 200 -25.37 48.51 17.55
CA VAL A 200 -24.94 49.61 16.71
C VAL A 200 -25.31 50.93 17.37
N ALA A 201 -24.36 51.84 17.48
CA ALA A 201 -24.55 53.21 17.94
C ALA A 201 -24.27 54.17 16.78
N ILE A 202 -25.26 54.96 16.40
CA ILE A 202 -25.19 55.87 15.26
C ILE A 202 -25.40 57.34 15.74
N PRO A 203 -24.37 58.20 15.66
CA PRO A 203 -24.47 59.56 15.97
C PRO A 203 -25.19 60.31 14.85
N PHE A 204 -25.99 61.34 15.22
CA PHE A 204 -26.57 62.29 14.31
C PHE A 204 -26.77 63.60 15.00
N GLN A 205 -26.95 64.63 14.20
CA GLN A 205 -27.18 66.01 14.69
C GLN A 205 -28.49 66.50 14.14
N THR A 206 -29.20 67.31 14.98
CA THR A 206 -30.37 68.03 14.55
C THR A 206 -30.06 69.53 14.62
N ARG A 207 -30.85 70.39 13.89
CA ARG A 207 -30.69 71.82 13.97
C ARG A 207 -31.25 72.28 15.32
N GLY A 208 -30.37 72.71 16.20
CA GLY A 208 -30.77 73.36 17.45
C GLY A 208 -31.49 74.65 17.21
N VAL A 209 -32.17 75.18 18.25
CA VAL A 209 -32.79 76.50 18.23
C VAL A 209 -31.72 77.56 18.07
N ASP A 210 -30.60 77.40 18.68
CA ASP A 210 -29.40 78.18 18.47
C ASP A 210 -28.59 77.60 17.31
N LYS A 211 -28.48 78.37 16.21
CA LYS A 211 -27.71 77.93 15.02
C LYS A 211 -26.22 77.64 15.29
N ALA A 212 -25.73 78.16 16.44
CA ALA A 212 -24.33 77.97 16.86
C ALA A 212 -24.04 76.61 17.56
N HIS A 213 -25.08 75.98 18.13
CA HIS A 213 -24.92 74.75 18.90
C HIS A 213 -25.92 73.67 18.43
N PRO A 214 -25.54 72.82 17.52
CA PRO A 214 -26.40 71.70 17.10
C PRO A 214 -26.57 70.69 18.24
N ASP A 215 -27.79 70.20 18.41
CA ASP A 215 -28.06 69.13 19.37
C ASP A 215 -27.51 67.78 18.82
N HIS A 216 -26.82 67.11 19.69
CA HIS A 216 -26.20 65.84 19.37
C HIS A 216 -27.02 64.67 19.93
N TRP A 217 -27.26 63.72 19.08
CA TRP A 217 -28.02 62.51 19.40
C TRP A 217 -27.27 61.26 19.02
N VAL A 218 -27.47 60.15 19.78
CA VAL A 218 -27.00 58.83 19.42
C VAL A 218 -28.17 57.85 19.45
N LEU A 219 -28.42 57.22 18.34
CA LEU A 219 -29.36 56.10 18.21
C LEU A 219 -28.63 54.81 18.48
N VAL A 220 -29.06 54.08 19.50
CA VAL A 220 -28.52 52.74 19.82
C VAL A 220 -29.56 51.68 19.48
N VAL A 221 -29.16 50.70 18.72
CA VAL A 221 -30.00 49.57 18.38
C VAL A 221 -29.28 48.28 18.80
N ARG A 222 -30.00 47.42 19.52
CA ARG A 222 -29.51 46.14 20.01
C ARG A 222 -30.41 45.03 19.47
N LYS A 223 -29.82 44.05 18.75
CA LYS A 223 -30.55 42.91 18.20
C LYS A 223 -29.97 41.61 18.78
N SER A 224 -30.86 40.73 19.26
CA SER A 224 -30.46 39.41 19.75
C SER A 224 -29.97 38.51 18.60
N LEU A 225 -28.93 37.72 18.87
CA LEU A 225 -28.38 36.70 17.99
C LEU A 225 -28.86 35.29 18.37
N ASP A 226 -29.88 35.14 19.23
CA ASP A 226 -30.35 33.84 19.70
C ASP A 226 -30.78 32.92 18.57
N THR A 227 -31.53 33.46 17.59
CA THR A 227 -31.94 32.67 16.40
C THR A 227 -30.75 32.18 15.59
N LEU A 228 -29.65 32.93 15.58
CA LEU A 228 -28.41 32.59 14.91
C LEU A 228 -27.65 31.51 15.68
N SER A 229 -27.55 31.69 17.00
CA SER A 229 -26.88 30.70 17.87
C SER A 229 -27.61 29.36 17.87
N ASP A 230 -28.94 29.35 17.82
CA ASP A 230 -29.75 28.13 17.68
C ASP A 230 -29.57 27.45 16.32
N ALA A 231 -29.50 28.23 15.24
CA ALA A 231 -29.22 27.70 13.92
C ALA A 231 -27.82 27.05 13.85
N VAL A 232 -26.79 27.72 14.37
CA VAL A 232 -25.42 27.18 14.45
C VAL A 232 -25.35 25.93 15.33
N ALA A 233 -26.05 25.94 16.48
CA ALA A 233 -26.14 24.80 17.38
C ALA A 233 -26.79 23.57 16.68
N THR A 234 -27.82 23.80 15.87
CA THR A 234 -28.50 22.77 15.10
C THR A 234 -27.59 22.17 14.05
N VAL A 235 -26.87 23.01 13.28
CA VAL A 235 -25.86 22.53 12.30
C VAL A 235 -24.76 21.76 13.00
N ARG A 236 -24.26 22.23 14.15
CA ARG A 236 -23.23 21.53 14.94
C ARG A 236 -23.69 20.16 15.42
N ARG A 237 -24.95 20.05 15.90
CA ARG A 237 -25.52 18.73 16.30
C ARG A 237 -25.68 17.81 15.11
N ALA A 238 -26.19 18.28 13.98
CA ALA A 238 -26.32 17.49 12.76
C ALA A 238 -24.95 16.98 12.27
N PHE A 239 -23.92 17.84 12.31
CA PHE A 239 -22.56 17.46 11.97
C PHE A 239 -21.99 16.39 12.92
N LEU A 240 -22.24 16.52 14.23
CA LEU A 240 -21.83 15.53 15.23
C LEU A 240 -22.49 14.18 14.98
N TYR A 241 -23.80 14.16 14.72
CA TYR A 241 -24.50 12.90 14.39
C TYR A 241 -23.98 12.27 13.11
N ALA A 242 -23.74 13.05 12.06
CA ALA A 242 -23.15 12.56 10.81
C ALA A 242 -21.74 11.99 11.03
N ALA A 243 -20.93 12.65 11.86
CA ALA A 243 -19.59 12.19 12.23
C ALA A 243 -19.63 10.86 12.99
N LEU A 244 -20.52 10.74 13.97
CA LEU A 244 -20.71 9.49 14.73
C LEU A 244 -21.21 8.35 13.83
N ALA A 245 -22.16 8.61 12.94
CA ALA A 245 -22.67 7.64 11.99
C ALA A 245 -21.56 7.17 11.01
N GLY A 246 -20.76 8.09 10.48
CA GLY A 246 -19.61 7.78 9.62
C GLY A 246 -18.56 6.95 10.34
N LEU A 247 -18.26 7.26 11.59
CA LEU A 247 -17.35 6.48 12.43
C LEU A 247 -17.87 5.07 12.69
N ALA A 248 -19.14 4.95 13.05
CA ALA A 248 -19.80 3.65 13.27
C ALA A 248 -19.77 2.79 12.00
N LEU A 249 -20.09 3.38 10.83
CA LEU A 249 -20.05 2.70 9.54
C LEU A 249 -18.63 2.23 9.21
N THR A 250 -17.62 3.07 9.46
CA THR A 250 -16.20 2.71 9.27
C THR A 250 -15.80 1.50 10.12
N LEU A 251 -16.27 1.42 11.36
CA LEU A 251 -15.99 0.27 12.24
C LEU A 251 -16.75 -0.98 11.79
N ILE A 252 -18.02 -0.84 11.45
CA ILE A 252 -18.88 -1.97 11.01
C ILE A 252 -18.35 -2.62 9.74
N LEU A 253 -17.87 -1.84 8.78
CA LEU A 253 -17.33 -2.36 7.52
C LEU A 253 -15.83 -2.68 7.61
N GLY A 254 -15.05 -1.86 8.28
CA GLY A 254 -13.59 -1.99 8.34
C GLY A 254 -13.11 -3.18 9.15
N ILE A 255 -13.77 -3.51 10.28
CA ILE A 255 -13.38 -4.63 11.11
C ILE A 255 -13.52 -5.98 10.39
N PRO A 256 -14.67 -6.35 9.79
CA PRO A 256 -14.83 -7.65 9.13
C PRO A 256 -13.99 -7.75 7.85
N LEU A 257 -13.86 -6.66 7.08
CA LEU A 257 -13.02 -6.65 5.89
C LEU A 257 -11.55 -6.89 6.23
N SER A 258 -11.02 -6.16 7.20
CA SER A 258 -9.66 -6.34 7.70
C SER A 258 -9.44 -7.74 8.29
N ALA A 259 -10.41 -8.26 9.05
CA ALA A 259 -10.34 -9.61 9.63
C ALA A 259 -10.30 -10.70 8.56
N THR A 260 -10.97 -10.51 7.44
CA THR A 260 -10.96 -11.46 6.32
C THR A 260 -9.59 -11.54 5.65
N ILE A 261 -8.99 -10.39 5.34
CA ILE A 261 -7.65 -10.30 4.73
C ILE A 261 -6.60 -10.89 5.67
N VAL A 262 -6.62 -10.47 6.94
CA VAL A 262 -5.64 -10.94 7.93
C VAL A 262 -5.75 -12.45 8.18
N ARG A 263 -6.96 -13.02 8.19
CA ARG A 263 -7.15 -14.47 8.33
C ARG A 263 -6.55 -15.25 7.15
N ARG A 264 -6.74 -14.77 5.92
CA ARG A 264 -6.16 -15.40 4.73
C ARG A 264 -4.62 -15.35 4.76
N LEU A 265 -4.03 -14.19 5.06
CA LEU A 265 -2.57 -14.05 5.19
C LEU A 265 -1.99 -14.93 6.31
N ARG A 266 -2.72 -15.07 7.43
CA ARG A 266 -2.28 -15.93 8.53
C ARG A 266 -2.25 -17.41 8.11
N ARG A 267 -3.26 -17.89 7.39
CA ARG A 267 -3.29 -19.26 6.86
C ARG A 267 -2.16 -19.52 5.88
N LEU A 268 -1.90 -18.59 4.95
CA LEU A 268 -0.76 -18.71 4.04
C LEU A 268 0.58 -18.74 4.79
N ARG A 269 0.75 -17.90 5.79
CA ARG A 269 1.94 -17.93 6.63
C ARG A 269 2.10 -19.25 7.38
N GLU A 270 1.01 -19.77 7.93
CA GLU A 270 1.01 -21.06 8.63
C GLU A 270 1.40 -22.19 7.66
N ALA A 271 0.81 -22.25 6.48
CA ALA A 271 1.16 -23.21 5.43
C ALA A 271 2.64 -23.06 4.99
N ALA A 272 3.14 -21.84 4.79
CA ALA A 272 4.53 -21.59 4.46
C ALA A 272 5.50 -22.02 5.58
N THR A 273 5.11 -21.80 6.84
CA THR A 273 5.94 -22.23 7.98
C THR A 273 5.95 -23.74 8.12
N GLU A 274 4.83 -24.39 7.87
CA GLU A 274 4.69 -25.85 7.89
C GLU A 274 5.52 -26.49 6.76
N LEU A 275 5.44 -25.94 5.55
CA LEU A 275 6.27 -26.36 4.42
C LEU A 275 7.78 -26.26 4.72
N ALA A 276 8.19 -25.16 5.37
CA ALA A 276 9.60 -24.95 5.73
C ALA A 276 10.11 -25.90 6.80
N HIS A 277 9.26 -26.45 7.67
CA HIS A 277 9.66 -27.30 8.78
C HIS A 277 9.47 -28.80 8.48
N HIS A 278 8.45 -29.17 7.73
CA HIS A 278 8.05 -30.55 7.50
C HIS A 278 8.17 -30.99 6.04
N GLY A 279 8.44 -30.05 5.12
CA GLY A 279 8.44 -30.31 3.67
C GLY A 279 7.03 -30.54 3.10
N PRO A 280 6.92 -30.81 1.79
CA PRO A 280 5.66 -31.18 1.15
C PRO A 280 5.22 -32.61 1.54
N PRO A 281 3.89 -32.96 1.51
CA PRO A 281 2.78 -32.09 1.13
C PRO A 281 2.24 -31.26 2.29
N VAL A 282 1.83 -30.01 2.00
CA VAL A 282 1.11 -29.14 2.93
C VAL A 282 -0.23 -28.75 2.32
N ASP A 283 -1.30 -28.75 3.13
CA ASP A 283 -2.62 -28.34 2.65
C ASP A 283 -2.65 -26.83 2.39
N VAL A 284 -2.60 -26.44 1.14
CA VAL A 284 -2.71 -25.03 0.72
C VAL A 284 -4.19 -24.69 0.57
N PRO A 285 -4.71 -23.73 1.33
CA PRO A 285 -6.11 -23.34 1.21
C PRO A 285 -6.43 -22.92 -0.23
N ALA A 286 -7.43 -23.57 -0.83
CA ALA A 286 -7.91 -23.21 -2.17
C ALA A 286 -8.47 -21.77 -2.16
N VAL A 287 -7.70 -20.82 -2.70
CA VAL A 287 -8.08 -19.42 -2.75
C VAL A 287 -8.77 -19.14 -4.09
N ARG A 288 -10.11 -19.07 -4.06
CA ARG A 288 -10.93 -18.68 -5.22
C ARG A 288 -10.95 -17.17 -5.48
N ALA A 289 -10.32 -16.37 -4.64
CA ALA A 289 -10.31 -14.92 -4.76
C ALA A 289 -9.42 -14.46 -5.92
N ARG A 290 -9.88 -13.43 -6.65
CA ARG A 290 -9.17 -12.79 -7.76
C ARG A 290 -8.52 -11.47 -7.29
N ASP A 291 -7.90 -11.51 -6.12
CA ASP A 291 -7.17 -10.41 -5.51
C ASP A 291 -5.68 -10.76 -5.38
N GLU A 292 -4.85 -9.82 -4.95
CA GLU A 292 -3.39 -9.98 -4.79
C GLU A 292 -3.04 -11.10 -3.80
N VAL A 293 -3.88 -11.32 -2.80
CA VAL A 293 -3.72 -12.43 -1.84
C VAL A 293 -4.01 -13.76 -2.52
N GLY A 294 -4.98 -13.79 -3.44
CA GLY A 294 -5.29 -14.94 -4.27
C GLY A 294 -4.15 -15.27 -5.25
N ASP A 295 -3.54 -14.26 -5.86
CA ASP A 295 -2.37 -14.44 -6.74
C ASP A 295 -1.18 -15.01 -5.98
N LEU A 296 -0.89 -14.48 -4.80
CA LEU A 296 0.16 -15.00 -3.91
C LEU A 296 -0.10 -16.46 -3.51
N ALA A 297 -1.34 -16.80 -3.20
CA ALA A 297 -1.69 -18.17 -2.84
C ALA A 297 -1.52 -19.15 -4.02
N ARG A 298 -1.85 -18.73 -5.25
CA ARG A 298 -1.63 -19.53 -6.46
C ARG A 298 -0.13 -19.74 -6.74
N ALA A 299 0.66 -18.68 -6.63
CA ALA A 299 2.11 -18.79 -6.79
C ALA A 299 2.74 -19.72 -5.74
N PHE A 300 2.27 -19.63 -4.49
CA PHE A 300 2.70 -20.53 -3.42
C PHE A 300 2.32 -22.00 -3.70
N ALA A 301 1.11 -22.25 -4.17
CA ALA A 301 0.65 -23.59 -4.54
C ALA A 301 1.49 -24.18 -5.69
N GLN A 302 1.82 -23.39 -6.71
CA GLN A 302 2.71 -23.82 -7.80
C GLN A 302 4.12 -24.15 -7.30
N MET A 303 4.68 -23.32 -6.42
CA MET A 303 5.98 -23.58 -5.81
C MET A 303 5.97 -24.89 -5.01
N GLN A 304 4.94 -25.10 -4.19
CA GLN A 304 4.79 -26.34 -3.43
C GLN A 304 4.69 -27.57 -4.33
N GLN A 305 3.90 -27.50 -5.40
CA GLN A 305 3.78 -28.61 -6.35
C GLN A 305 5.12 -28.95 -7.00
N ARG A 306 5.91 -27.94 -7.37
CA ARG A 306 7.26 -28.15 -7.91
C ARG A 306 8.18 -28.82 -6.90
N LEU A 307 8.18 -28.36 -5.66
CA LEU A 307 8.97 -28.95 -4.58
C LEU A 307 8.57 -30.40 -4.32
N GLN A 308 7.28 -30.70 -4.35
CA GLN A 308 6.77 -32.06 -4.17
C GLN A 308 7.26 -32.99 -5.29
N LEU A 309 7.13 -32.57 -6.55
CA LEU A 309 7.61 -33.35 -7.69
C LEU A 309 9.13 -33.60 -7.62
N GLN A 310 9.91 -32.59 -7.22
CA GLN A 310 11.36 -32.73 -7.02
C GLN A 310 11.70 -33.73 -5.90
N GLU A 311 10.98 -33.65 -4.77
CA GLU A 311 11.23 -34.58 -3.66
C GLU A 311 10.82 -36.03 -3.99
N GLU A 312 9.71 -36.22 -4.72
CA GLU A 312 9.29 -37.52 -5.23
C GLU A 312 10.31 -38.10 -6.21
N ALA A 313 10.78 -37.30 -7.17
CA ALA A 313 11.83 -37.71 -8.11
C ALA A 313 13.14 -38.07 -7.39
N ARG A 314 13.52 -37.27 -6.37
CA ARG A 314 14.71 -37.54 -5.55
C ARG A 314 14.59 -38.84 -4.77
N ARG A 315 13.42 -39.10 -4.16
CA ARG A 315 13.18 -40.37 -3.42
C ARG A 315 13.19 -41.57 -4.35
N ALA A 316 12.54 -41.46 -5.50
CA ALA A 316 12.55 -42.52 -6.51
C ALA A 316 13.99 -42.82 -6.97
N PHE A 317 14.78 -41.77 -7.25
CA PHE A 317 16.19 -41.89 -7.62
C PHE A 317 17.01 -42.62 -6.55
N VAL A 318 16.94 -42.19 -5.28
CA VAL A 318 17.70 -42.85 -4.17
C VAL A 318 17.28 -44.30 -3.99
N SER A 319 15.99 -44.61 -4.10
CA SER A 319 15.45 -45.95 -3.98
C SER A 319 15.98 -46.85 -5.10
N THR A 320 15.89 -46.37 -6.35
CA THR A 320 16.34 -47.13 -7.53
C THR A 320 17.87 -47.31 -7.52
N ALA A 321 18.64 -46.25 -7.23
CA ALA A 321 20.10 -46.35 -7.10
C ALA A 321 20.52 -47.36 -6.05
N SER A 322 19.86 -47.37 -4.89
CA SER A 322 20.14 -48.35 -3.82
C SER A 322 19.85 -49.77 -4.26
N HIS A 323 18.79 -50.00 -5.02
CA HIS A 323 18.43 -51.30 -5.53
C HIS A 323 19.45 -51.78 -6.60
N GLU A 324 19.81 -50.89 -7.55
CA GLU A 324 20.77 -51.17 -8.62
C GLU A 324 22.22 -51.36 -8.11
N LEU A 325 22.55 -50.85 -6.93
CA LEU A 325 23.82 -51.12 -6.23
C LEU A 325 23.78 -52.46 -5.46
N ARG A 326 22.67 -52.78 -4.79
CA ARG A 326 22.58 -53.96 -3.91
C ARG A 326 22.70 -55.25 -4.68
N THR A 327 22.05 -55.36 -5.83
CA THR A 327 22.03 -56.59 -6.64
C THR A 327 23.43 -57.01 -7.10
N PRO A 328 24.27 -56.16 -7.74
CA PRO A 328 25.62 -56.55 -8.15
C PRO A 328 26.57 -56.79 -6.97
N LEU A 329 26.38 -56.07 -5.85
CA LEU A 329 27.14 -56.30 -4.62
C LEU A 329 26.87 -57.69 -4.05
N ALA A 330 25.62 -58.10 -3.92
CA ALA A 330 25.27 -59.44 -3.46
C ALA A 330 25.79 -60.53 -4.39
N SER A 331 25.75 -60.29 -5.73
CA SER A 331 26.33 -61.21 -6.71
C SER A 331 27.86 -61.33 -6.59
N LEU A 332 28.54 -60.17 -6.35
CA LEU A 332 29.99 -60.16 -6.14
C LEU A 332 30.37 -60.91 -4.87
N ASP A 333 29.65 -60.68 -3.77
CA ASP A 333 29.85 -61.36 -2.50
C ASP A 333 29.70 -62.87 -2.64
N GLY A 334 28.63 -63.34 -3.27
CA GLY A 334 28.44 -64.78 -3.53
C GLY A 334 29.49 -65.39 -4.47
N MET A 335 30.03 -64.62 -5.46
CA MET A 335 31.14 -65.12 -6.28
C MET A 335 32.44 -65.26 -5.47
N LEU A 336 32.70 -64.33 -4.54
CA LEU A 336 33.85 -64.36 -3.66
C LEU A 336 33.75 -65.46 -2.61
N GLU A 337 32.56 -65.77 -2.09
CA GLU A 337 32.29 -66.89 -1.19
C GLU A 337 32.56 -68.24 -1.91
N LEU A 338 32.01 -68.39 -3.13
CA LEU A 338 32.24 -69.58 -3.93
C LEU A 338 33.72 -69.78 -4.28
N LEU A 339 34.45 -68.69 -4.56
CA LEU A 339 35.88 -68.73 -4.84
C LEU A 339 36.70 -69.13 -3.58
N ASP A 340 36.28 -68.61 -2.41
CA ASP A 340 36.94 -68.94 -1.13
C ASP A 340 36.71 -70.41 -0.77
N ASP A 341 35.49 -70.90 -0.93
CA ASP A 341 35.14 -72.31 -0.71
C ASP A 341 35.91 -73.28 -1.66
N ASP A 342 36.03 -72.94 -2.96
CA ASP A 342 36.72 -73.71 -3.93
C ASP A 342 38.24 -73.78 -3.66
N LEU A 343 38.84 -72.60 -3.37
CA LEU A 343 40.27 -72.51 -3.02
C LEU A 343 40.61 -73.16 -1.67
N GLY A 344 39.64 -73.24 -0.74
CA GLY A 344 39.74 -73.90 0.55
C GLY A 344 39.53 -75.42 0.48
N SER A 345 39.09 -75.98 -0.67
CA SER A 345 38.91 -77.38 -0.87
C SER A 345 40.24 -78.10 -1.00
N GLY A 346 40.26 -79.42 -0.75
CA GLY A 346 41.50 -80.25 -0.90
C GLY A 346 41.93 -80.45 -2.33
N ASP A 347 41.14 -80.13 -3.35
CA ASP A 347 41.41 -80.26 -4.80
C ASP A 347 40.69 -79.07 -5.53
N PRO A 348 41.27 -77.87 -5.53
CA PRO A 348 40.66 -76.68 -6.13
C PRO A 348 40.65 -76.75 -7.67
N ASP A 349 39.46 -76.41 -8.26
CA ASP A 349 39.35 -76.27 -9.70
C ASP A 349 39.84 -74.87 -10.13
N LEU A 350 41.08 -74.77 -10.59
CA LEU A 350 41.73 -73.52 -10.99
C LEU A 350 41.05 -72.87 -12.21
N ASP A 351 40.39 -73.65 -13.07
CA ASP A 351 39.71 -73.07 -14.24
C ASP A 351 38.37 -72.45 -13.84
N ASP A 352 37.64 -73.07 -12.90
CA ASP A 352 36.41 -72.47 -12.32
C ASP A 352 36.77 -71.26 -11.45
N ALA A 353 37.82 -71.37 -10.64
CA ALA A 353 38.32 -70.21 -9.84
C ALA A 353 38.69 -68.99 -10.71
N ARG A 354 39.35 -69.19 -11.87
CA ARG A 354 39.65 -68.11 -12.83
C ARG A 354 38.38 -67.51 -13.43
N SER A 355 37.42 -68.39 -13.80
CA SER A 355 36.11 -67.92 -14.32
C SER A 355 35.38 -67.11 -13.33
N LEU A 356 35.31 -67.48 -12.04
CA LEU A 356 34.71 -66.71 -10.95
C LEU A 356 35.42 -65.37 -10.75
N LEU A 357 36.75 -65.34 -10.76
CA LEU A 357 37.56 -64.14 -10.65
C LEU A 357 37.29 -63.17 -11.81
N ASP A 358 37.19 -63.62 -13.04
CA ASP A 358 36.91 -62.79 -14.21
C ASP A 358 35.49 -62.22 -14.17
N ARG A 359 34.53 -63.05 -13.72
CA ARG A 359 33.14 -62.55 -13.44
C ARG A 359 33.14 -61.52 -12.35
N ALA A 360 33.84 -61.70 -11.23
CA ALA A 360 33.96 -60.75 -10.14
C ALA A 360 34.62 -59.47 -10.60
N ARG A 361 35.68 -59.48 -11.39
CA ARG A 361 36.32 -58.30 -12.01
C ARG A 361 35.36 -57.58 -12.94
N THR A 362 34.59 -58.28 -13.74
CA THR A 362 33.57 -57.68 -14.62
C THR A 362 32.49 -56.97 -13.81
N GLN A 363 32.04 -57.59 -12.72
CA GLN A 363 31.05 -57.00 -11.82
C GLN A 363 31.58 -55.77 -11.08
N THR A 364 32.84 -55.79 -10.64
CA THR A 364 33.53 -54.66 -10.04
C THR A 364 33.64 -53.47 -11.00
N ARG A 365 34.02 -53.69 -12.26
CA ARG A 365 34.07 -52.66 -13.30
C ARG A 365 32.68 -52.06 -13.56
N ARG A 366 31.64 -52.90 -13.55
CA ARG A 366 30.25 -52.47 -13.69
C ARG A 366 29.83 -51.57 -12.53
N LEU A 367 30.12 -51.95 -11.28
CA LEU A 367 29.87 -51.14 -10.10
C LEU A 367 30.60 -49.77 -10.12
N SER A 368 31.88 -49.79 -10.56
CA SER A 368 32.67 -48.57 -10.70
C SER A 368 32.06 -47.59 -11.72
N ARG A 369 31.53 -48.10 -12.84
CA ARG A 369 30.80 -47.26 -13.82
C ARG A 369 29.52 -46.69 -13.23
N LEU A 370 28.72 -47.51 -12.50
CA LEU A 370 27.52 -47.01 -11.82
C LEU A 370 27.83 -45.91 -10.81
N ALA A 371 28.89 -46.10 -10.01
CA ALA A 371 29.32 -45.10 -9.05
C ALA A 371 29.75 -43.77 -9.74
N ALA A 372 30.46 -43.86 -10.86
CA ALA A 372 30.83 -42.68 -11.65
C ALA A 372 29.60 -41.98 -12.23
N ASP A 373 28.65 -42.73 -12.81
CA ASP A 373 27.40 -42.18 -13.34
C ASP A 373 26.58 -41.49 -12.25
N LEU A 374 26.49 -42.06 -11.05
CA LEU A 374 25.80 -41.47 -9.91
C LEU A 374 26.48 -40.18 -9.42
N LEU A 375 27.83 -40.15 -9.42
CA LEU A 375 28.60 -38.93 -9.09
C LEU A 375 28.39 -37.84 -10.13
N ASP A 376 28.42 -38.18 -11.41
CA ASP A 376 28.14 -37.23 -12.49
C ASP A 376 26.73 -36.63 -12.33
N LEU A 377 25.73 -37.47 -12.09
CA LEU A 377 24.36 -37.01 -11.88
C LEU A 377 24.22 -36.14 -10.62
N SER A 378 24.90 -36.50 -9.53
CA SER A 378 24.92 -35.68 -8.30
C SER A 378 25.54 -34.29 -8.54
N ARG A 379 26.62 -34.22 -9.35
CA ARG A 379 27.23 -32.95 -9.75
C ARG A 379 26.29 -32.10 -10.62
N LEU A 380 25.59 -32.77 -11.52
CA LEU A 380 24.57 -32.13 -12.32
C LEU A 380 23.41 -31.60 -11.45
N ASP A 381 22.86 -32.42 -10.56
CA ASP A 381 21.79 -31.98 -9.64
C ASP A 381 22.23 -30.83 -8.71
N ALA A 382 23.51 -30.75 -8.33
CA ALA A 382 24.10 -29.66 -7.55
C ALA A 382 24.35 -28.35 -8.35
N GLN A 383 23.95 -28.31 -9.62
CA GLN A 383 24.12 -27.17 -10.52
C GLN A 383 25.56 -26.62 -10.59
N VAL A 384 26.57 -27.49 -10.54
CA VAL A 384 27.96 -27.11 -10.73
C VAL A 384 28.10 -26.45 -12.11
N GLN A 385 28.72 -25.31 -12.17
CA GLN A 385 28.91 -24.56 -13.41
C GLN A 385 29.84 -25.35 -14.35
N LEU A 386 29.34 -25.64 -15.57
CA LEU A 386 30.16 -26.17 -16.65
C LEU A 386 30.98 -25.02 -17.26
N ARG A 387 32.16 -25.36 -17.74
CA ARG A 387 32.98 -24.43 -18.51
C ARG A 387 32.32 -24.15 -19.85
N SER A 388 32.55 -22.99 -20.42
CA SER A 388 32.03 -22.61 -21.73
C SER A 388 33.21 -22.15 -22.60
N GLU A 389 33.91 -23.14 -23.16
CA GLU A 389 35.14 -22.90 -23.93
C GLU A 389 34.91 -23.32 -25.40
N PRO A 390 35.66 -22.79 -26.38
CA PRO A 390 35.69 -23.30 -27.73
C PRO A 390 36.37 -24.67 -27.72
N VAL A 391 35.70 -25.67 -28.27
CA VAL A 391 36.20 -27.05 -28.36
C VAL A 391 36.15 -27.50 -29.81
N GLU A 392 37.28 -28.03 -30.32
CA GLU A 392 37.34 -28.65 -31.65
C GLU A 392 36.82 -30.08 -31.50
N LEU A 393 35.66 -30.36 -32.13
CA LEU A 393 34.98 -31.65 -31.98
C LEU A 393 35.71 -32.82 -32.64
N GLY A 394 36.45 -32.56 -33.71
CA GLY A 394 37.21 -33.63 -34.41
C GLY A 394 38.38 -34.14 -33.58
N GLU A 395 39.17 -33.26 -32.95
CA GLU A 395 40.27 -33.67 -32.07
C GLU A 395 39.74 -34.41 -30.84
N LEU A 396 38.68 -33.87 -30.22
CA LEU A 396 38.07 -34.51 -29.07
C LEU A 396 37.50 -35.87 -29.43
N SER A 397 36.81 -36.01 -30.58
CA SER A 397 36.26 -37.29 -31.03
C SER A 397 37.36 -38.31 -31.29
N ARG A 398 38.45 -37.96 -31.98
CA ARG A 398 39.60 -38.84 -32.19
C ARG A 398 40.19 -39.33 -30.87
N ALA A 399 40.38 -38.41 -29.90
CA ALA A 399 40.91 -38.78 -28.59
C ALA A 399 40.01 -39.77 -27.85
N VAL A 400 38.69 -39.55 -27.89
CA VAL A 400 37.74 -40.45 -27.23
C VAL A 400 37.61 -41.78 -28.00
N MET A 401 37.59 -41.79 -29.34
CA MET A 401 37.54 -43.00 -30.14
C MET A 401 38.74 -43.90 -29.87
N ALA A 402 39.92 -43.35 -29.70
CA ALA A 402 41.14 -44.14 -29.35
C ALA A 402 40.99 -44.88 -28.03
N GLU A 403 40.18 -44.38 -27.07
CA GLU A 403 39.89 -45.10 -25.81
C GLU A 403 39.09 -46.40 -26.05
N PHE A 404 38.37 -46.52 -27.18
CA PHE A 404 37.51 -47.65 -27.54
C PHE A 404 38.15 -48.60 -28.56
N GLU A 405 39.33 -48.30 -29.08
CA GLU A 405 39.99 -49.05 -30.15
C GLU A 405 40.14 -50.56 -29.82
N LEU A 406 40.63 -50.86 -28.62
CA LEU A 406 40.78 -52.26 -28.18
C LEU A 406 39.43 -53.00 -28.09
N GLY A 407 38.38 -52.29 -27.56
CA GLY A 407 37.05 -52.89 -27.41
C GLY A 407 36.32 -53.07 -28.76
N THR A 408 36.60 -52.27 -29.76
CA THR A 408 36.10 -52.41 -31.14
C THR A 408 36.82 -53.55 -31.88
N GLU A 409 38.13 -53.59 -31.71
CA GLU A 409 38.94 -54.67 -32.29
C GLU A 409 38.53 -56.07 -31.78
N GLU A 410 38.35 -56.22 -30.45
CA GLU A 410 37.90 -57.47 -29.82
C GLU A 410 36.57 -58.00 -30.39
N ARG A 411 35.69 -57.07 -30.82
CA ARG A 411 34.39 -57.37 -31.41
C ARG A 411 34.40 -57.36 -32.95
N GLY A 412 35.54 -57.05 -33.58
CA GLY A 412 35.65 -56.88 -35.01
C GLY A 412 34.84 -55.72 -35.60
N LEU A 413 34.55 -54.70 -34.80
CA LEU A 413 33.83 -53.55 -35.24
C LEU A 413 34.75 -52.56 -35.97
N VAL A 414 34.22 -51.90 -36.99
CA VAL A 414 34.92 -50.81 -37.70
C VAL A 414 34.41 -49.50 -37.16
N SER A 415 35.28 -48.64 -36.63
CA SER A 415 34.95 -47.30 -36.18
C SER A 415 35.53 -46.27 -37.13
N THR A 416 34.70 -45.42 -37.70
CA THR A 416 35.10 -44.38 -38.67
C THR A 416 34.73 -42.99 -38.18
N LEU A 417 35.61 -41.99 -38.42
CA LEU A 417 35.32 -40.58 -38.19
C LEU A 417 35.17 -39.90 -39.57
N ASP A 418 33.99 -39.39 -39.84
CA ASP A 418 33.73 -38.49 -40.97
C ASP A 418 33.93 -37.04 -40.55
N ASP A 419 35.10 -36.49 -40.79
CA ASP A 419 35.49 -35.11 -40.59
C ASP A 419 35.53 -34.30 -41.88
N SER A 420 34.80 -34.72 -42.90
CA SER A 420 34.73 -34.08 -44.22
C SER A 420 34.24 -32.61 -44.17
N ALA A 421 33.57 -32.23 -43.09
CA ALA A 421 33.15 -30.85 -42.83
C ALA A 421 34.32 -29.93 -42.41
N GLY A 422 35.55 -30.45 -42.26
CA GLY A 422 36.68 -29.73 -41.72
C GLY A 422 36.60 -29.52 -40.20
N GLN A 423 37.24 -28.46 -39.70
CA GLN A 423 37.22 -28.17 -38.28
C GLN A 423 35.82 -27.72 -37.82
N VAL A 424 35.28 -28.41 -36.84
CA VAL A 424 33.96 -28.11 -36.26
C VAL A 424 34.16 -27.66 -34.82
N TRP A 425 33.93 -26.37 -34.57
CA TRP A 425 34.10 -25.75 -33.27
C TRP A 425 32.75 -25.61 -32.55
N ALA A 426 32.65 -26.18 -31.36
CA ALA A 426 31.50 -26.06 -30.48
C ALA A 426 31.86 -25.29 -29.23
N ARG A 427 30.90 -24.55 -28.67
CA ARG A 427 31.02 -23.92 -27.35
C ARG A 427 30.47 -24.83 -26.28
N GLY A 428 31.30 -25.25 -25.33
CA GLY A 428 30.88 -26.14 -24.25
C GLY A 428 31.99 -26.45 -23.27
N ASP A 429 31.71 -27.39 -22.36
CA ASP A 429 32.70 -27.94 -21.44
C ASP A 429 33.41 -29.15 -22.12
N PRO A 430 34.74 -29.10 -22.29
CA PRO A 430 35.45 -30.18 -22.96
C PRO A 430 35.25 -31.55 -22.29
N GLY A 431 35.25 -31.59 -20.95
CA GLY A 431 35.00 -32.79 -20.19
C GLY A 431 33.57 -33.32 -20.35
N GLY A 432 32.60 -32.40 -20.37
CA GLY A 432 31.18 -32.70 -20.61
C GLY A 432 30.94 -33.27 -22.01
N ILE A 433 31.52 -32.64 -23.05
CA ILE A 433 31.43 -33.13 -24.44
C ILE A 433 32.08 -34.50 -24.56
N ALA A 434 33.31 -34.67 -24.06
CA ALA A 434 34.00 -35.98 -24.07
C ALA A 434 33.18 -37.08 -23.35
N ARG A 435 32.50 -36.72 -22.24
CA ARG A 435 31.60 -37.62 -21.51
C ARG A 435 30.41 -38.07 -22.36
N ILE A 436 29.76 -37.13 -23.09
CA ILE A 436 28.67 -37.46 -24.02
C ILE A 436 29.15 -38.39 -25.10
N VAL A 437 30.28 -38.10 -25.74
CA VAL A 437 30.84 -38.93 -26.80
C VAL A 437 31.16 -40.34 -26.28
N ARG A 438 31.78 -40.48 -25.08
CA ARG A 438 32.01 -41.81 -24.44
C ARG A 438 30.71 -42.56 -24.22
N ILE A 439 29.65 -41.89 -23.74
CA ILE A 439 28.34 -42.52 -23.53
C ILE A 439 27.77 -43.05 -24.84
N LEU A 440 27.85 -42.28 -25.92
CA LEU A 440 27.32 -42.64 -27.22
C LEU A 440 28.15 -43.80 -27.84
N LEU A 441 29.47 -43.74 -27.76
CA LEU A 441 30.36 -44.82 -28.26
C LEU A 441 30.23 -46.10 -27.44
N ASP A 442 30.18 -46.05 -26.10
CA ASP A 442 29.93 -47.22 -25.24
C ASP A 442 28.58 -47.88 -25.61
N ASN A 443 27.56 -47.08 -25.88
CA ASN A 443 26.27 -47.58 -26.31
C ASN A 443 26.36 -48.24 -27.70
N ALA A 444 26.99 -47.57 -28.68
CA ALA A 444 27.16 -48.07 -30.03
C ALA A 444 27.96 -49.38 -30.05
N VAL A 445 29.12 -49.43 -29.38
CA VAL A 445 29.95 -50.65 -29.27
C VAL A 445 29.16 -51.79 -28.67
N ARG A 446 28.32 -51.54 -27.67
CA ARG A 446 27.56 -52.58 -26.98
C ARG A 446 26.44 -53.18 -27.84
N VAL A 447 25.72 -52.36 -28.65
CA VAL A 447 24.53 -52.79 -29.39
C VAL A 447 24.83 -53.20 -30.83
N SER A 448 25.99 -52.82 -31.40
CA SER A 448 26.37 -53.18 -32.75
C SER A 448 26.61 -54.70 -32.88
N PRO A 449 26.21 -55.33 -34.00
CA PRO A 449 26.50 -56.69 -34.27
C PRO A 449 28.02 -56.92 -34.52
N GLN A 450 28.53 -58.15 -34.33
CA GLN A 450 29.91 -58.43 -34.58
C GLN A 450 30.23 -58.15 -36.06
N GLY A 451 31.32 -57.47 -36.36
CA GLY A 451 31.69 -57.01 -37.69
C GLY A 451 30.95 -55.83 -38.24
N GLY A 452 30.10 -55.16 -37.41
CA GLY A 452 29.36 -53.96 -37.80
C GLY A 452 30.21 -52.70 -37.80
N GLU A 453 29.64 -51.61 -38.31
CA GLU A 453 30.26 -50.26 -38.39
C GLU A 453 29.70 -49.31 -37.39
N ILE A 454 30.56 -48.46 -36.77
CA ILE A 454 30.20 -47.30 -35.96
C ILE A 454 30.77 -46.08 -36.65
N THR A 455 29.90 -45.17 -37.04
CA THR A 455 30.30 -43.92 -37.72
C THR A 455 30.10 -42.72 -36.82
N VAL A 456 31.15 -41.91 -36.65
CA VAL A 456 31.07 -40.58 -36.01
C VAL A 456 31.10 -39.51 -37.09
N GLU A 457 30.03 -38.76 -37.27
CA GLU A 457 29.91 -37.71 -38.28
C GLU A 457 29.97 -36.33 -37.61
N LEU A 458 30.78 -35.42 -38.18
CA LEU A 458 30.85 -34.03 -37.74
C LEU A 458 30.25 -33.12 -38.81
N ARG A 459 29.39 -32.18 -38.40
CA ARG A 459 28.81 -31.22 -39.33
C ARG A 459 28.81 -29.82 -38.71
N ASN A 460 29.08 -28.82 -39.56
CA ASN A 460 29.01 -27.42 -39.22
C ASN A 460 27.79 -26.81 -39.90
N GLY A 461 26.97 -26.09 -39.15
CA GLY A 461 25.74 -25.45 -39.65
C GLY A 461 25.26 -24.36 -38.70
N SER A 462 23.97 -24.27 -38.46
CA SER A 462 23.40 -23.37 -37.41
C SER A 462 23.87 -23.80 -36.01
N HIS A 463 24.23 -25.05 -35.84
CA HIS A 463 24.85 -25.65 -34.66
C HIS A 463 26.03 -26.51 -35.09
N ALA A 464 27.02 -26.61 -34.24
CA ALA A 464 28.04 -27.62 -34.35
C ALA A 464 27.43 -28.97 -33.94
N SER A 465 27.44 -29.98 -34.81
CA SER A 465 26.84 -31.27 -34.53
C SER A 465 27.83 -32.41 -34.62
N LEU A 466 27.71 -33.31 -33.65
CA LEU A 466 28.41 -34.58 -33.58
C LEU A 466 27.38 -35.72 -33.57
N THR A 467 27.43 -36.59 -34.53
CA THR A 467 26.49 -37.69 -34.68
C THR A 467 27.23 -39.02 -34.52
N VAL A 468 26.72 -39.90 -33.67
CA VAL A 468 27.20 -41.28 -33.56
C VAL A 468 26.11 -42.20 -34.11
N ARG A 469 26.45 -42.99 -35.14
CA ARG A 469 25.57 -43.96 -35.77
C ARG A 469 26.11 -45.36 -35.53
N ASP A 470 25.21 -46.28 -35.17
CA ASP A 470 25.48 -47.70 -35.02
C ASP A 470 24.61 -48.53 -35.98
N GLU A 471 24.96 -49.80 -36.16
CA GLU A 471 24.20 -50.81 -36.91
C GLU A 471 23.46 -51.78 -35.99
N GLY A 472 23.12 -51.38 -34.78
CA GLY A 472 22.38 -52.17 -33.82
C GLY A 472 20.90 -52.37 -34.20
N PRO A 473 20.08 -52.88 -33.27
CA PRO A 473 18.66 -53.14 -33.52
C PRO A 473 17.81 -51.86 -33.60
N GLY A 474 18.42 -50.70 -33.35
CA GLY A 474 17.71 -49.40 -33.29
C GLY A 474 16.85 -49.26 -32.05
N VAL A 475 16.03 -48.19 -32.02
CA VAL A 475 15.15 -47.86 -30.89
C VAL A 475 13.70 -47.76 -31.37
N PRO A 476 12.78 -48.57 -30.80
CA PRO A 476 11.35 -48.49 -31.11
C PRO A 476 10.76 -47.09 -30.90
N ALA A 477 9.75 -46.74 -31.68
CA ALA A 477 9.16 -45.39 -31.65
C ALA A 477 8.59 -45.02 -30.27
N ASP A 478 8.02 -45.98 -29.56
CA ASP A 478 7.44 -45.81 -28.21
C ASP A 478 8.51 -45.68 -27.11
N GLU A 479 9.76 -45.98 -27.38
CA GLU A 479 10.87 -45.91 -26.43
C GLU A 479 11.78 -44.69 -26.64
N ARG A 480 11.64 -43.94 -27.74
CA ARG A 480 12.59 -42.88 -28.13
C ARG A 480 12.78 -41.76 -27.11
N GLU A 481 11.74 -41.38 -26.39
CA GLU A 481 11.83 -40.41 -25.29
C GLU A 481 12.24 -41.10 -23.97
N LEU A 482 11.75 -42.32 -23.74
CA LEU A 482 11.98 -43.05 -22.50
C LEU A 482 13.46 -43.40 -22.29
N ILE A 483 14.24 -43.65 -23.36
CA ILE A 483 15.68 -44.02 -23.25
C ILE A 483 16.53 -42.87 -22.67
N PHE A 484 16.04 -41.65 -22.64
CA PHE A 484 16.70 -40.50 -22.01
C PHE A 484 16.28 -40.30 -20.55
N GLU A 485 15.29 -41.05 -20.04
CA GLU A 485 14.91 -41.01 -18.64
C GLU A 485 15.90 -41.83 -17.77
N ARG A 486 16.07 -41.39 -16.53
CA ARG A 486 16.99 -42.02 -15.57
C ARG A 486 16.54 -43.46 -15.28
N PHE A 487 17.48 -44.44 -15.33
CA PHE A 487 17.27 -45.88 -15.11
C PHE A 487 16.38 -46.60 -16.14
N GLN A 488 16.05 -45.96 -17.24
CA GLN A 488 15.29 -46.59 -18.32
C GLN A 488 16.20 -47.38 -19.25
N ARG A 489 15.71 -48.53 -19.68
CA ARG A 489 16.41 -49.47 -20.59
C ARG A 489 15.48 -49.82 -21.73
N GLY A 490 15.97 -49.74 -22.97
CA GLY A 490 15.21 -50.23 -24.12
C GLY A 490 15.03 -51.76 -24.06
N ARG A 491 13.91 -52.26 -24.56
CA ARG A 491 13.58 -53.70 -24.61
C ARG A 491 14.58 -54.53 -25.43
N ALA A 492 15.20 -53.90 -26.42
CA ALA A 492 16.21 -54.53 -27.26
C ALA A 492 17.57 -54.73 -26.55
N ALA A 493 17.81 -54.11 -25.41
CA ALA A 493 19.03 -54.24 -24.64
C ALA A 493 19.02 -55.57 -23.86
N GLY A 494 19.59 -56.63 -24.39
CA GLY A 494 19.74 -57.95 -23.73
C GLY A 494 20.40 -57.84 -22.35
N GLY A 495 20.40 -58.92 -21.55
CA GLY A 495 20.74 -58.98 -20.12
C GLY A 495 22.09 -58.40 -19.64
N SER A 496 22.96 -57.92 -20.52
CA SER A 496 24.22 -57.20 -20.22
C SER A 496 24.12 -55.70 -20.29
N ALA A 497 22.92 -55.12 -20.38
CA ALA A 497 22.71 -53.69 -20.55
C ALA A 497 23.22 -52.86 -19.35
N GLY A 498 23.67 -51.64 -19.62
CA GLY A 498 24.06 -50.65 -18.61
C GLY A 498 22.93 -50.30 -17.64
N PHE A 499 23.16 -49.39 -16.72
CA PHE A 499 22.19 -49.00 -15.68
C PHE A 499 21.10 -48.00 -16.16
N GLY A 500 21.13 -47.60 -17.45
CA GLY A 500 20.15 -46.64 -17.99
C GLY A 500 20.35 -45.21 -17.49
N LEU A 501 21.57 -44.83 -17.12
CA LEU A 501 21.91 -43.47 -16.67
C LEU A 501 22.65 -42.67 -17.75
N GLY A 502 23.42 -43.34 -18.62
CA GLY A 502 24.30 -42.65 -19.56
C GLY A 502 23.60 -41.68 -20.48
N LEU A 503 22.54 -42.10 -21.21
CA LEU A 503 21.81 -41.19 -22.10
C LEU A 503 21.12 -40.04 -21.35
N ALA A 504 20.62 -40.26 -20.12
CA ALA A 504 20.07 -39.24 -19.27
C ALA A 504 21.13 -38.18 -18.86
N ILE A 505 22.34 -38.64 -18.50
CA ILE A 505 23.50 -37.78 -18.21
C ILE A 505 23.89 -36.99 -19.46
N GLY A 506 23.96 -37.67 -20.62
CA GLY A 506 24.30 -37.03 -21.89
C GLY A 506 23.35 -35.93 -22.29
N ARG A 507 22.04 -36.15 -22.14
CA ARG A 507 20.99 -35.14 -22.42
C ARG A 507 21.10 -33.93 -21.46
N GLU A 508 21.22 -34.19 -20.17
CA GLU A 508 21.36 -33.12 -19.16
C GLU A 508 22.63 -32.28 -19.38
N LEU A 509 23.77 -32.93 -19.75
CA LEU A 509 24.99 -32.20 -20.10
C LEU A 509 24.80 -31.33 -21.35
N ALA A 510 24.18 -31.88 -22.40
CA ALA A 510 23.90 -31.13 -23.62
C ALA A 510 23.02 -29.93 -23.37
N ASP A 511 21.91 -30.13 -22.65
CA ASP A 511 20.95 -29.03 -22.28
C ASP A 511 21.65 -27.93 -21.48
N ARG A 512 22.53 -28.28 -20.54
CA ARG A 512 23.29 -27.30 -19.73
C ARG A 512 24.35 -26.52 -20.50
N MET A 513 24.84 -27.11 -21.59
CA MET A 513 25.74 -26.43 -22.52
C MET A 513 24.98 -25.58 -23.56
N GLY A 514 23.62 -25.47 -23.44
CA GLY A 514 22.76 -24.75 -24.38
C GLY A 514 22.57 -25.45 -25.71
N GLY A 515 22.82 -26.74 -25.74
CA GLY A 515 22.63 -27.64 -26.87
C GLY A 515 21.50 -28.64 -26.65
N GLU A 516 21.49 -29.70 -27.42
CA GLU A 516 20.53 -30.80 -27.29
C GLU A 516 21.16 -32.14 -27.70
N LEU A 517 20.74 -33.25 -27.09
CA LEU A 517 21.05 -34.60 -27.49
C LEU A 517 19.77 -35.30 -27.94
N VAL A 518 19.71 -35.68 -29.21
CA VAL A 518 18.52 -36.28 -29.83
C VAL A 518 18.81 -37.60 -30.52
N LEU A 519 17.77 -38.44 -30.59
CA LEU A 519 17.78 -39.63 -31.45
C LEU A 519 17.10 -39.27 -32.76
N GLU A 520 17.85 -39.27 -33.86
CA GLU A 520 17.32 -39.00 -35.19
C GLU A 520 16.63 -40.25 -35.79
N GLN A 521 15.66 -40.00 -36.65
CA GLN A 521 15.04 -41.08 -37.44
C GLN A 521 16.01 -41.52 -38.54
N THR A 522 16.17 -42.80 -38.70
CA THR A 522 16.98 -43.41 -39.77
C THR A 522 16.16 -44.45 -40.51
N ASP A 523 16.29 -44.47 -41.82
CA ASP A 523 15.70 -45.50 -42.67
C ASP A 523 16.58 -46.78 -42.75
N SER A 524 17.78 -46.75 -42.17
CA SER A 524 18.74 -47.84 -42.08
C SER A 524 18.65 -48.54 -40.72
N PRO A 525 19.02 -49.80 -40.60
CA PRO A 525 19.18 -50.47 -39.30
C PRO A 525 20.11 -49.67 -38.38
N GLY A 526 19.83 -49.68 -37.07
CA GLY A 526 20.66 -49.03 -36.07
C GLY A 526 20.02 -47.79 -35.43
N ALA A 527 20.80 -47.09 -34.60
CA ALA A 527 20.42 -45.82 -34.01
C ALA A 527 21.37 -44.70 -34.45
N LYS A 528 20.84 -43.48 -34.48
CA LYS A 528 21.58 -42.28 -34.84
C LYS A 528 21.37 -41.22 -33.76
N PHE A 529 22.36 -41.07 -32.88
CA PHE A 529 22.34 -40.06 -31.81
C PHE A 529 23.12 -38.82 -32.24
N THR A 530 22.49 -37.68 -32.18
CA THR A 530 23.10 -36.41 -32.58
C THR A 530 23.15 -35.42 -31.39
N LEU A 531 24.37 -35.03 -31.04
CA LEU A 531 24.66 -33.94 -30.15
C LEU A 531 24.75 -32.64 -30.97
N ARG A 532 23.93 -31.64 -30.64
CA ARG A 532 23.96 -30.32 -31.23
C ARG A 532 24.40 -29.31 -30.17
N LEU A 533 25.40 -28.50 -30.46
CA LEU A 533 25.94 -27.50 -29.56
C LEU A 533 26.00 -26.12 -30.24
N PRO A 534 26.02 -25.01 -29.49
CA PRO A 534 26.27 -23.71 -30.05
C PRO A 534 27.61 -23.66 -30.76
N VAL A 535 27.66 -23.04 -31.94
CA VAL A 535 28.91 -22.87 -32.73
C VAL A 535 29.86 -21.94 -31.99
N ALA A 536 31.13 -22.28 -31.96
CA ALA A 536 32.22 -21.40 -31.53
C ALA A 536 33.11 -21.02 -32.72
N GLN A 537 33.75 -19.88 -32.64
CA GLN A 537 34.83 -19.52 -33.55
C GLN A 537 36.12 -20.16 -33.08
N ALA A 538 36.97 -20.57 -34.03
CA ALA A 538 38.32 -21.01 -33.72
C ALA A 538 39.03 -19.96 -32.87
N GLN A 539 39.67 -20.38 -31.78
CA GLN A 539 40.57 -19.48 -31.06
C GLN A 539 41.79 -19.26 -31.99
N GLU A 540 41.96 -18.03 -32.51
CA GLU A 540 43.24 -17.67 -33.08
C GLU A 540 44.29 -17.84 -31.97
N GLU A 541 45.18 -18.83 -32.11
CA GLU A 541 46.38 -18.90 -31.26
C GLU A 541 47.15 -17.59 -31.48
N GLU A 542 47.16 -16.73 -30.47
CA GLU A 542 48.05 -15.57 -30.43
C GLU A 542 49.47 -16.12 -30.53
N PRO A 543 50.24 -15.79 -31.62
CA PRO A 543 51.57 -16.32 -31.79
C PRO A 543 52.39 -15.95 -30.54
N LEU A 544 52.92 -16.92 -29.84
CA LEU A 544 53.86 -16.76 -28.74
C LEU A 544 54.96 -15.78 -29.24
N ALA A 545 54.90 -14.55 -28.72
CA ALA A 545 55.98 -13.57 -28.93
C ALA A 545 57.26 -14.20 -28.35
N VAL A 546 58.11 -14.67 -29.23
CA VAL A 546 59.48 -15.08 -28.89
C VAL A 546 60.21 -13.83 -28.43
N VAL A 547 60.47 -13.74 -27.12
CA VAL A 547 61.37 -12.76 -26.52
C VAL A 547 62.81 -13.30 -26.53
#